data_8c8e9a50e2495c1e64de7ecd139e7aa9
#
_entry.id   8c8e9a50e2495c1e64de7ecd139e7aa9
#
_cell.length_a   1.000
_cell.length_b   1.000
_cell.length_c   1.000
_cell.angle_alpha   90.00
_cell.angle_beta   90.00
_cell.angle_gamma   90.00
#
_symmetry.space_group_name_H-M   'P 1'
#
loop_
_entity.id
_entity.type
_entity.pdbx_description
1 polymer ?
#
loop_
_entity_poly.entity_id
_entity_poly.type
_entity_poly.pdbx_seq_one_letter_code
_entity_poly.pdbx_strand_id
1 'polypeptide(L)'
;MTDLTPEDINVATWKIPSPLAIIGSQADGEFNGMTASWLTQVSMDPALIGVGIDNKSVTYKLMNNSDFFTVNLFSREYTKVFVKFSKPAEYKEGFLNKEPIKLTNNSVPIFDNASVWFELKTKEKINFGTHTFFVGEIVDCYTDNPDKRAAYMGDTRMKYGGVPRGGH
;
A
#
# COMPACT_ATOMS: atom_id res chain seq x y z
N MET A 1 1.08 -32.42 19.60
CA MET A 1 1.01 -31.15 18.83
C MET A 1 1.64 -31.43 17.48
N THR A 2 0.90 -31.29 16.40
CA THR A 2 1.44 -31.41 15.04
C THR A 2 2.42 -30.23 14.81
N ASP A 3 3.62 -30.52 14.33
CA ASP A 3 4.60 -29.49 14.00
C ASP A 3 4.00 -28.56 12.93
N LEU A 4 3.86 -27.26 13.26
CA LEU A 4 3.27 -26.25 12.40
C LEU A 4 4.22 -25.97 11.22
N THR A 5 3.77 -26.25 10.01
CA THR A 5 4.58 -26.00 8.80
C THR A 5 4.40 -24.57 8.27
N PRO A 6 5.38 -24.03 7.52
CA PRO A 6 5.22 -22.74 6.84
C PRO A 6 4.01 -22.69 5.90
N GLU A 7 3.65 -23.83 5.30
CA GLU A 7 2.48 -23.93 4.42
C GLU A 7 1.17 -23.79 5.20
N ASP A 8 1.06 -24.42 6.37
CA ASP A 8 -0.11 -24.29 7.24
C ASP A 8 -0.32 -22.84 7.67
N ILE A 9 0.77 -22.14 8.03
CA ILE A 9 0.75 -20.72 8.38
C ILE A 9 0.26 -19.89 7.20
N ASN A 10 0.80 -20.13 6.00
CA ASN A 10 0.39 -19.44 4.79
C ASN A 10 -1.10 -19.63 4.50
N VAL A 11 -1.58 -20.85 4.48
CA VAL A 11 -2.99 -21.16 4.22
C VAL A 11 -3.91 -20.49 5.25
N ALA A 12 -3.52 -20.48 6.52
CA ALA A 12 -4.29 -19.85 7.58
C ALA A 12 -4.31 -18.32 7.46
N THR A 13 -3.14 -17.70 7.28
CA THR A 13 -3.02 -16.23 7.16
C THR A 13 -3.73 -15.67 5.92
N TRP A 14 -3.92 -16.49 4.89
CA TRP A 14 -4.70 -16.10 3.71
C TRP A 14 -6.18 -15.93 3.97
N LYS A 15 -6.69 -16.45 5.05
CA LYS A 15 -8.07 -16.26 5.45
C LYS A 15 -8.32 -14.88 6.06
N ILE A 16 -7.27 -14.14 6.41
CA ILE A 16 -7.40 -12.77 6.92
C ILE A 16 -7.85 -11.87 5.75
N PRO A 17 -9.05 -11.27 5.82
CA PRO A 17 -9.49 -10.32 4.81
C PRO A 17 -8.51 -9.15 4.74
N SER A 18 -8.00 -8.86 3.57
CA SER A 18 -7.00 -7.81 3.40
C SER A 18 -7.49 -6.76 2.42
N PRO A 19 -7.42 -5.47 2.79
CA PRO A 19 -7.65 -4.38 1.86
C PRO A 19 -6.60 -4.38 0.75
N LEU A 20 -6.82 -3.58 -0.29
CA LEU A 20 -5.83 -3.28 -1.31
C LEU A 20 -5.65 -1.78 -1.44
N ALA A 21 -4.39 -1.36 -1.48
CA ALA A 21 -4.01 0.02 -1.72
C ALA A 21 -2.78 0.09 -2.63
N ILE A 22 -2.56 1.26 -3.22
CA ILE A 22 -1.24 1.63 -3.76
C ILE A 22 -0.63 2.62 -2.79
N ILE A 23 0.55 2.27 -2.28
CA ILE A 23 1.35 3.13 -1.43
C ILE A 23 2.19 4.02 -2.32
N GLY A 24 1.92 5.32 -2.29
CA GLY A 24 2.73 6.32 -2.96
C GLY A 24 3.89 6.73 -2.08
N SER A 25 5.08 6.78 -2.62
CA SER A 25 6.30 7.14 -1.91
C SER A 25 7.23 8.00 -2.77
N GLN A 26 8.02 8.82 -2.11
CA GLN A 26 8.98 9.71 -2.74
C GLN A 26 10.15 9.97 -1.80
N ALA A 27 11.38 10.03 -2.33
CA ALA A 27 12.56 10.61 -1.69
C ALA A 27 13.55 11.03 -2.78
N ASP A 28 14.25 12.13 -2.57
CA ASP A 28 15.33 12.63 -3.45
C ASP A 28 14.93 12.74 -4.94
N GLY A 29 13.64 13.02 -5.23
CA GLY A 29 13.12 13.12 -6.59
C GLY A 29 12.81 11.78 -7.26
N GLU A 30 13.00 10.66 -6.58
CA GLU A 30 12.56 9.33 -7.02
C GLU A 30 11.13 9.07 -6.51
N PHE A 31 10.23 8.64 -7.42
CA PHE A 31 8.84 8.35 -7.12
C PHE A 31 8.54 6.88 -7.32
N ASN A 32 7.71 6.31 -6.46
CA ASN A 32 7.23 4.95 -6.60
C ASN A 32 5.78 4.78 -6.16
N GLY A 33 5.13 3.77 -6.71
CA GLY A 33 3.86 3.23 -6.25
C GLY A 33 4.00 1.73 -6.04
N MET A 34 3.46 1.20 -4.96
CA MET A 34 3.50 -0.23 -4.66
C MET A 34 2.14 -0.73 -4.19
N THR A 35 1.65 -1.81 -4.78
CA THR A 35 0.47 -2.51 -4.27
C THR A 35 0.78 -3.14 -2.91
N ALA A 36 -0.01 -2.78 -1.92
CA ALA A 36 0.08 -3.29 -0.56
C ALA A 36 -1.29 -3.76 -0.05
N SER A 37 -1.28 -4.78 0.79
CA SER A 37 -2.49 -5.38 1.38
C SER A 37 -2.46 -5.43 2.91
N TRP A 38 -1.31 -5.17 3.52
CA TRP A 38 -1.18 -5.15 4.97
C TRP A 38 -1.31 -3.73 5.48
N LEU A 39 -2.55 -3.24 5.54
CA LEU A 39 -2.85 -1.90 6.05
C LEU A 39 -4.11 -1.93 6.93
N THR A 40 -4.13 -1.06 7.92
CA THR A 40 -5.28 -0.87 8.80
C THR A 40 -5.25 0.49 9.46
N GLN A 41 -6.42 1.00 9.86
CA GLN A 41 -6.49 2.10 10.83
C GLN A 41 -6.07 1.58 12.21
N VAL A 42 -5.22 2.31 12.91
CA VAL A 42 -4.67 1.91 14.22
C VAL A 42 -5.04 2.84 15.37
N SER A 43 -5.54 4.05 15.06
CA SER A 43 -6.05 5.01 16.05
C SER A 43 -7.06 5.96 15.40
N MET A 44 -7.95 6.51 16.22
CA MET A 44 -8.91 7.54 15.80
C MET A 44 -8.49 8.94 16.24
N ASP A 45 -7.81 9.07 17.37
CA ASP A 45 -7.28 10.32 17.90
C ASP A 45 -5.91 10.07 18.55
N PRO A 46 -4.82 10.50 17.91
CA PRO A 46 -4.77 11.00 16.54
C PRO A 46 -5.19 9.94 15.50
N ALA A 47 -5.66 10.39 14.33
CA ALA A 47 -6.07 9.49 13.25
C ALA A 47 -4.83 8.88 12.59
N LEU A 48 -4.58 7.59 12.85
CA LEU A 48 -3.40 6.86 12.38
C LEU A 48 -3.76 5.69 11.47
N ILE A 49 -2.97 5.52 10.42
CA ILE A 49 -2.98 4.34 9.56
C ILE A 49 -1.62 3.65 9.62
N GLY A 50 -1.63 2.33 9.77
CA GLY A 50 -0.45 1.48 9.72
C GLY A 50 -0.39 0.66 8.45
N VAL A 51 0.81 0.49 7.87
CA VAL A 51 1.06 -0.32 6.69
C VAL A 51 2.34 -1.13 6.80
N GLY A 52 2.26 -2.42 6.50
CA GLY A 52 3.41 -3.34 6.46
C GLY A 52 4.09 -3.30 5.09
N ILE A 53 5.35 -2.91 5.05
CA ILE A 53 6.15 -2.74 3.84
C ILE A 53 7.33 -3.71 3.85
N ASP A 54 7.51 -4.48 2.76
CA ASP A 54 8.65 -5.38 2.57
C ASP A 54 9.96 -4.58 2.58
N ASN A 55 10.88 -4.94 3.46
CA ASN A 55 12.17 -4.25 3.65
C ASN A 55 13.08 -4.29 2.41
N LYS A 56 12.79 -5.16 1.43
CA LYS A 56 13.54 -5.25 0.16
C LYS A 56 12.94 -4.39 -0.95
N SER A 57 11.79 -3.77 -0.73
CA SER A 57 11.09 -3.00 -1.75
C SER A 57 11.71 -1.62 -1.98
N VAL A 58 11.53 -1.07 -3.19
CA VAL A 58 11.86 0.33 -3.49
C VAL A 58 11.05 1.27 -2.59
N THR A 59 9.77 0.95 -2.36
CA THR A 59 8.88 1.72 -1.48
C THR A 59 9.45 1.84 -0.06
N TYR A 60 9.98 0.76 0.51
CA TYR A 60 10.63 0.79 1.82
C TYR A 60 11.79 1.81 1.85
N LYS A 61 12.68 1.73 0.84
CA LYS A 61 13.82 2.64 0.73
C LYS A 61 13.37 4.11 0.70
N LEU A 62 12.36 4.43 -0.13
CA LEU A 62 11.85 5.80 -0.24
C LEU A 62 11.15 6.25 1.05
N MET A 63 10.26 5.44 1.62
CA MET A 63 9.56 5.77 2.86
C MET A 63 10.51 5.89 4.06
N ASN A 64 11.63 5.17 4.05
CA ASN A 64 12.62 5.28 5.11
C ASN A 64 13.38 6.61 5.08
N ASN A 65 13.50 7.21 3.90
CA ASN A 65 14.18 8.48 3.64
C ASN A 65 13.21 9.66 3.47
N SER A 66 11.93 9.48 3.77
CA SER A 66 10.90 10.51 3.69
C SER A 66 10.07 10.57 4.96
N ASP A 67 9.55 11.75 5.27
CA ASP A 67 8.61 11.94 6.38
C ASP A 67 7.14 11.67 5.96
N PHE A 68 6.86 11.60 4.66
CA PHE A 68 5.51 11.48 4.14
C PHE A 68 5.38 10.32 3.16
N PHE A 69 4.19 9.72 3.15
CA PHE A 69 3.76 8.73 2.16
C PHE A 69 2.26 8.84 1.93
N THR A 70 1.74 8.21 0.88
CA THR A 70 0.31 8.19 0.62
C THR A 70 -0.24 6.77 0.58
N VAL A 71 -1.51 6.63 0.96
CA VAL A 71 -2.31 5.43 0.78
C VAL A 71 -3.43 5.77 -0.19
N ASN A 72 -3.49 5.06 -1.32
CA ASN A 72 -4.47 5.30 -2.38
C ASN A 72 -5.36 4.07 -2.54
N LEU A 73 -6.67 4.22 -2.32
CA LEU A 73 -7.67 3.17 -2.48
C LEU A 73 -8.41 3.36 -3.79
N PHE A 74 -8.71 2.27 -4.46
CA PHE A 74 -9.42 2.28 -5.75
C PHE A 74 -10.74 1.52 -5.64
N SER A 75 -11.68 1.85 -6.53
CA SER A 75 -12.94 1.14 -6.58
C SER A 75 -12.77 -0.32 -7.04
N ARG A 76 -13.74 -1.16 -6.71
CA ARG A 76 -13.77 -2.58 -7.12
C ARG A 76 -13.76 -2.77 -8.63
N GLU A 77 -14.24 -1.79 -9.39
CA GLU A 77 -14.26 -1.80 -10.85
C GLU A 77 -12.89 -1.51 -11.48
N TYR A 78 -11.93 -1.00 -10.68
CA TYR A 78 -10.61 -0.59 -11.16
C TYR A 78 -9.45 -1.44 -10.62
N THR A 79 -9.68 -2.73 -10.41
CA THR A 79 -8.69 -3.64 -9.79
C THR A 79 -7.45 -3.91 -10.66
N LYS A 80 -7.52 -3.66 -11.97
CA LYS A 80 -6.37 -3.82 -12.88
C LYS A 80 -5.16 -2.94 -12.52
N VAL A 81 -5.39 -1.84 -11.82
CA VAL A 81 -4.33 -0.94 -11.38
C VAL A 81 -3.33 -1.64 -10.47
N PHE A 82 -3.79 -2.52 -9.58
CA PHE A 82 -2.92 -3.19 -8.61
C PHE A 82 -1.87 -4.10 -9.26
N VAL A 83 -2.19 -4.70 -10.42
CA VAL A 83 -1.21 -5.52 -11.17
C VAL A 83 -0.07 -4.67 -11.71
N LYS A 84 -0.34 -3.43 -12.11
CA LYS A 84 0.69 -2.51 -12.61
C LYS A 84 1.74 -2.16 -11.56
N PHE A 85 1.35 -2.18 -10.28
CA PHE A 85 2.20 -1.81 -9.14
C PHE A 85 2.66 -2.99 -8.29
N SER A 86 2.62 -4.20 -8.85
CA SER A 86 3.25 -5.38 -8.25
C SER A 86 4.79 -5.42 -8.47
N LYS A 87 5.32 -4.49 -9.25
CA LYS A 87 6.75 -4.25 -9.52
C LYS A 87 7.05 -2.76 -9.31
N PRO A 88 8.33 -2.37 -9.16
CA PRO A 88 8.72 -0.97 -9.08
C PRO A 88 8.13 -0.14 -10.21
N ALA A 89 7.70 1.08 -9.89
CA ALA A 89 7.04 1.95 -10.84
C ALA A 89 8.06 2.77 -11.65
N GLU A 90 7.74 3.02 -12.93
CA GLU A 90 8.44 3.96 -13.79
C GLU A 90 7.69 5.29 -13.77
N TYR A 91 8.38 6.35 -13.35
CA TYR A 91 7.85 7.71 -13.41
C TYR A 91 8.18 8.37 -14.76
N LYS A 92 7.16 8.92 -15.40
CA LYS A 92 7.33 9.71 -16.62
C LYS A 92 6.26 10.80 -16.73
N GLU A 93 6.69 12.06 -16.74
CA GLU A 93 5.85 13.22 -17.09
C GLU A 93 4.47 13.26 -16.38
N GLY A 94 4.44 13.06 -15.07
CA GLY A 94 3.20 13.06 -14.29
C GLY A 94 2.45 11.73 -14.28
N PHE A 95 3.10 10.64 -14.70
CA PHE A 95 2.56 9.29 -14.68
C PHE A 95 3.47 8.32 -13.93
N LEU A 96 2.88 7.42 -13.17
CA LEU A 96 3.53 6.22 -12.64
C LEU A 96 2.93 4.99 -13.33
N ASN A 97 3.74 4.19 -14.03
CA ASN A 97 3.27 3.03 -14.81
C ASN A 97 2.03 3.35 -15.68
N LYS A 98 2.03 4.53 -16.32
CA LYS A 98 0.94 5.06 -17.16
C LYS A 98 -0.36 5.40 -16.38
N GLU A 99 -0.34 5.39 -15.05
CA GLU A 99 -1.42 5.95 -14.24
C GLU A 99 -1.13 7.42 -13.94
N PRO A 100 -2.08 8.33 -14.18
CA PRO A 100 -1.89 9.74 -13.92
C PRO A 100 -1.80 10.00 -12.41
N ILE A 101 -0.85 10.82 -12.02
CA ILE A 101 -0.63 11.21 -10.64
C ILE A 101 -0.58 12.73 -10.50
N LYS A 102 -0.87 13.18 -9.28
CA LYS A 102 -0.54 14.53 -8.79
C LYS A 102 0.38 14.39 -7.58
N LEU A 103 1.03 15.46 -7.24
CA LEU A 103 1.84 15.54 -6.04
C LEU A 103 1.08 16.33 -4.97
N THR A 104 1.13 15.84 -3.74
CA THR A 104 0.67 16.57 -2.56
C THR A 104 1.56 17.79 -2.30
N ASN A 105 1.19 18.62 -1.32
CA ASN A 105 2.04 19.74 -0.87
C ASN A 105 3.41 19.28 -0.34
N ASN A 106 3.50 18.02 0.12
CA ASN A 106 4.75 17.42 0.57
C ASN A 106 5.43 16.58 -0.53
N SER A 107 5.04 16.80 -1.79
CA SER A 107 5.63 16.18 -2.99
C SER A 107 5.48 14.66 -3.07
N VAL A 108 4.50 14.08 -2.40
CA VAL A 108 4.23 12.63 -2.46
C VAL A 108 3.15 12.33 -3.50
N PRO A 109 3.28 11.24 -4.30
CA PRO A 109 2.33 10.98 -5.37
C PRO A 109 0.97 10.47 -4.84
N ILE A 110 -0.10 11.07 -5.35
CA ILE A 110 -1.49 10.58 -5.26
C ILE A 110 -1.99 10.26 -6.66
N PHE A 111 -2.86 9.28 -6.79
CA PHE A 111 -3.36 8.82 -8.09
C PHE A 111 -4.69 9.50 -8.42
N ASP A 112 -4.80 10.09 -9.61
CA ASP A 112 -6.02 10.78 -10.06
C ASP A 112 -7.25 9.86 -10.10
N ASN A 113 -7.03 8.57 -10.38
CA ASN A 113 -8.08 7.56 -10.45
C ASN A 113 -8.37 6.87 -9.10
N ALA A 114 -7.72 7.29 -8.01
CA ALA A 114 -8.03 6.78 -6.69
C ALA A 114 -9.38 7.30 -6.21
N SER A 115 -10.22 6.42 -5.67
CA SER A 115 -11.50 6.80 -5.07
C SER A 115 -11.32 7.47 -3.70
N VAL A 116 -10.26 7.08 -3.00
CA VAL A 116 -9.85 7.63 -1.72
C VAL A 116 -8.34 7.73 -1.69
N TRP A 117 -7.82 8.80 -1.17
CA TRP A 117 -6.41 8.85 -0.80
C TRP A 117 -6.22 9.52 0.56
N PHE A 118 -5.14 9.14 1.21
CA PHE A 118 -4.65 9.72 2.45
C PHE A 118 -3.20 10.13 2.26
N GLU A 119 -2.85 11.35 2.67
CA GLU A 119 -1.47 11.74 2.90
C GLU A 119 -1.15 11.56 4.38
N LEU A 120 -0.04 10.91 4.65
CA LEU A 120 0.33 10.47 5.98
C LEU A 120 1.72 10.99 6.34
N LYS A 121 1.83 11.60 7.52
CA LYS A 121 3.13 11.92 8.13
C LYS A 121 3.58 10.76 9.00
N THR A 122 4.73 10.19 8.69
CA THR A 122 5.30 9.06 9.44
C THR A 122 5.53 9.42 10.90
N LYS A 123 5.00 8.64 11.81
CA LYS A 123 5.18 8.77 13.27
C LYS A 123 6.09 7.69 13.82
N GLU A 124 5.89 6.45 13.37
CA GLU A 124 6.62 5.29 13.87
C GLU A 124 7.03 4.36 12.72
N LYS A 125 8.17 3.70 12.89
CA LYS A 125 8.70 2.67 12.00
C LYS A 125 9.12 1.49 12.86
N ILE A 126 8.39 0.37 12.79
CA ILE A 126 8.64 -0.81 13.63
C ILE A 126 9.05 -1.97 12.74
N ASN A 127 10.29 -2.43 12.89
CA ASN A 127 10.80 -3.56 12.11
C ASN A 127 10.38 -4.89 12.74
N PHE A 128 9.75 -5.76 11.94
CA PHE A 128 9.34 -7.12 12.31
C PHE A 128 10.06 -8.20 11.49
N GLY A 129 11.30 -7.97 11.12
CA GLY A 129 12.11 -8.93 10.35
C GLY A 129 12.01 -8.69 8.85
N THR A 130 11.09 -9.33 8.14
CA THR A 130 10.95 -9.17 6.68
C THR A 130 10.24 -7.89 6.27
N HIS A 131 9.44 -7.32 7.16
CA HIS A 131 8.64 -6.13 6.92
C HIS A 131 8.83 -5.11 8.04
N THR A 132 8.74 -3.85 7.67
CA THR A 132 8.62 -2.73 8.61
C THR A 132 7.18 -2.23 8.58
N PHE A 133 6.58 -2.07 9.75
CA PHE A 133 5.28 -1.46 9.91
C PHE A 133 5.46 0.04 10.09
N PHE A 134 5.03 0.80 9.08
CA PHE A 134 5.00 2.25 9.13
C PHE A 134 3.66 2.71 9.67
N VAL A 135 3.68 3.55 10.68
CA VAL A 135 2.49 4.22 11.22
C VAL A 135 2.55 5.68 10.87
N GLY A 136 1.53 6.17 10.16
CA GLY A 136 1.43 7.56 9.76
C GLY A 136 0.16 8.22 10.27
N GLU A 137 0.28 9.50 10.66
CA GLU A 137 -0.85 10.37 10.99
C GLU A 137 -1.43 10.96 9.71
N ILE A 138 -2.76 10.89 9.56
CA ILE A 138 -3.45 11.51 8.44
C ILE A 138 -3.32 13.02 8.54
N VAL A 139 -2.67 13.64 7.55
CA VAL A 139 -2.51 15.10 7.45
C VAL A 139 -3.37 15.71 6.35
N ASP A 140 -3.77 14.91 5.36
CA ASP A 140 -4.72 15.28 4.31
C ASP A 140 -5.42 14.03 3.76
N CYS A 141 -6.63 14.19 3.24
CA CYS A 141 -7.37 13.08 2.63
C CYS A 141 -8.45 13.57 1.65
N TYR A 142 -8.86 12.64 0.79
CA TYR A 142 -9.95 12.86 -0.17
C TYR A 142 -10.76 11.58 -0.33
N THR A 143 -12.05 11.72 -0.60
CA THR A 143 -12.95 10.66 -1.06
C THR A 143 -13.86 11.18 -2.16
N ASP A 144 -14.01 10.42 -3.25
CA ASP A 144 -14.88 10.78 -4.38
C ASP A 144 -16.36 10.50 -4.09
N ASN A 145 -16.64 9.37 -3.49
CA ASN A 145 -17.99 8.91 -3.21
C ASN A 145 -18.02 7.96 -2.00
N PRO A 146 -18.64 8.37 -0.88
CA PRO A 146 -18.69 7.55 0.34
C PRO A 146 -19.44 6.22 0.18
N ASP A 147 -20.30 6.09 -0.84
CA ASP A 147 -21.08 4.87 -1.08
C ASP A 147 -20.32 3.81 -1.91
N LYS A 148 -19.23 4.20 -2.58
CA LYS A 148 -18.41 3.26 -3.34
C LYS A 148 -17.50 2.45 -2.42
N ARG A 149 -17.54 1.14 -2.59
CA ARG A 149 -16.63 0.24 -1.88
C ARG A 149 -15.23 0.26 -2.50
N ALA A 150 -14.22 0.42 -1.66
CA ALA A 150 -12.84 0.18 -2.04
C ALA A 150 -12.60 -1.32 -2.34
N ALA A 151 -11.68 -1.59 -3.26
CA ALA A 151 -11.26 -2.95 -3.58
C ALA A 151 -10.52 -3.61 -2.40
N TYR A 152 -10.67 -4.91 -2.28
CA TYR A 152 -9.91 -5.76 -1.36
C TYR A 152 -9.33 -6.96 -2.12
N MET A 153 -8.45 -7.74 -1.48
CA MET A 153 -7.77 -8.86 -2.16
C MET A 153 -8.73 -9.86 -2.81
N GLY A 154 -9.89 -10.10 -2.21
CA GLY A 154 -10.90 -11.01 -2.73
C GLY A 154 -11.56 -10.56 -4.05
N ASP A 155 -11.45 -9.28 -4.41
CA ASP A 155 -11.93 -8.75 -5.70
C ASP A 155 -10.94 -9.02 -6.84
N THR A 156 -9.77 -9.57 -6.54
CA THR A 156 -8.71 -9.82 -7.50
C THR A 156 -8.33 -11.29 -7.57
N ARG A 157 -7.60 -11.66 -8.64
CA ARG A 157 -6.93 -12.97 -8.73
C ARG A 157 -5.45 -12.89 -8.35
N MET A 158 -5.03 -11.81 -7.72
CA MET A 158 -3.65 -11.60 -7.30
C MET A 158 -3.28 -12.55 -6.17
N LYS A 159 -2.02 -12.97 -6.18
CA LYS A 159 -1.41 -13.72 -5.10
C LYS A 159 -0.44 -12.80 -4.37
N TYR A 160 -0.29 -13.02 -3.07
CA TYR A 160 0.55 -12.15 -2.26
C TYR A 160 2.04 -12.30 -2.57
N GLY A 161 2.73 -11.14 -2.63
CA GLY A 161 4.16 -11.03 -2.47
C GLY A 161 5.03 -11.76 -3.47
N GLY A 162 4.53 -12.10 -4.67
CA GLY A 162 5.29 -12.88 -5.63
C GLY A 162 5.65 -14.30 -5.16
N VAL A 163 5.41 -14.62 -3.89
CA VAL A 163 5.42 -15.98 -3.38
C VAL A 163 4.00 -16.52 -3.54
N PRO A 164 3.81 -17.56 -4.36
CA PRO A 164 2.52 -18.20 -4.45
C PRO A 164 2.16 -18.66 -3.02
N ARG A 165 1.10 -18.14 -2.47
CA ARG A 165 0.56 -18.70 -1.27
C ARG A 165 0.02 -20.07 -1.61
N GLY A 166 0.30 -21.02 -0.76
CA GLY A 166 -0.16 -22.39 -0.91
C GLY A 166 0.55 -23.12 -2.03
N GLY A 167 1.88 -23.17 -1.98
CA GLY A 167 2.72 -24.09 -2.75
C GLY A 167 2.14 -24.52 -4.09
N HIS A 168 2.31 -23.72 -5.09
CA HIS A 168 1.90 -24.12 -6.44
C HIS A 168 3.08 -24.51 -7.24
#